data_766d7445e1f4ecb8a6dc50cd4ef51ae3
#
_entry.id   766d7445e1f4ecb8a6dc50cd4ef51ae3
#
_cell.length_a   1.000
_cell.length_b   1.000
_cell.length_c   1.000
_cell.angle_alpha   90.00
_cell.angle_beta   90.00
_cell.angle_gamma   90.00
#
_symmetry.space_group_name_H-M   'P 1'
#
loop_
_entity.id
_entity.type
_entity.pdbx_description
1 polymer ?
#
loop_
_entity_poly.entity_id
_entity_poly.type
_entity_poly.pdbx_seq_one_letter_code
_entity_poly.pdbx_strand_id
1 'polypeptide(L)'
;PGLEMHRVTGVVDVGDEDFRIVVEAQSQVPRVYIEFTVVNAGEEVWMTDFLTGNWREVPPTASPLDFSNLGGTMIDIIYAVESPELLGVESVSGIETRRIRGTIQSEELAGLVPGAGGGVDIDVDLWVEVHQSLVYQMVLAGQVLSTDKPDTERLLLLGEFDLPVVIDPPE
;
A
#
# COMPACT_ATOMS: atom_id res chain seq x y z
N PRO A 1 14.34 -3.81 16.02
CA PRO A 1 13.09 -3.33 16.61
C PRO A 1 12.07 -3.15 15.49
N GLY A 2 11.00 -3.99 15.50
CA GLY A 2 9.97 -3.96 14.48
C GLY A 2 9.09 -2.71 14.61
N LEU A 3 8.78 -2.11 13.46
CA LEU A 3 7.76 -1.08 13.33
C LEU A 3 6.48 -1.77 12.86
N GLU A 4 5.40 -1.63 13.60
CA GLU A 4 4.08 -2.12 13.22
C GLU A 4 3.32 -0.96 12.58
N MET A 5 3.12 -1.03 11.26
CA MET A 5 2.37 -0.02 10.52
C MET A 5 0.87 -0.26 10.67
N HIS A 6 0.14 0.81 11.04
CA HIS A 6 -1.30 0.78 11.24
C HIS A 6 -2.05 1.41 10.08
N ARG A 7 -1.48 2.48 9.52
CA ARG A 7 -2.12 3.23 8.45
C ARG A 7 -1.10 3.91 7.57
N VAL A 8 -1.37 3.92 6.28
CA VAL A 8 -0.65 4.72 5.29
C VAL A 8 -1.67 5.47 4.46
N THR A 9 -1.49 6.78 4.32
CA THR A 9 -2.34 7.62 3.48
C THR A 9 -1.47 8.53 2.64
N GLY A 10 -1.89 8.84 1.42
CA GLY A 10 -1.11 9.74 0.57
C GLY A 10 -1.59 9.79 -0.85
N VAL A 11 -0.75 10.33 -1.69
CA VAL A 11 -0.94 10.47 -3.13
C VAL A 11 0.27 9.92 -3.88
N VAL A 12 0.02 9.37 -5.05
CA VAL A 12 1.05 8.80 -5.93
C VAL A 12 0.84 9.35 -7.34
N ASP A 13 1.88 9.89 -7.93
CA ASP A 13 1.96 10.17 -9.36
C ASP A 13 2.61 8.97 -10.05
N VAL A 14 1.78 8.18 -10.73
CA VAL A 14 2.23 6.96 -11.41
C VAL A 14 3.08 7.29 -12.65
N GLY A 15 2.90 8.48 -13.24
CA GLY A 15 3.62 8.92 -14.43
C GLY A 15 5.06 9.32 -14.15
N ASP A 16 5.27 10.06 -13.08
CA ASP A 16 6.59 10.54 -12.65
C ASP A 16 7.22 9.61 -11.58
N GLU A 17 6.49 8.58 -11.14
CA GLU A 17 6.91 7.64 -10.08
C GLU A 17 7.12 8.32 -8.72
N ASP A 18 6.51 9.50 -8.53
CA ASP A 18 6.61 10.28 -7.31
C ASP A 18 5.50 9.94 -6.33
N PHE A 19 5.75 10.08 -5.04
CA PHE A 19 4.73 9.89 -4.03
C PHE A 19 4.96 10.74 -2.78
N ARG A 20 3.86 11.04 -2.11
CA ARG A 20 3.86 11.62 -0.76
C ARG A 20 2.91 10.84 0.12
N ILE A 21 3.43 10.27 1.20
CA ILE A 21 2.65 9.43 2.14
C ILE A 21 2.88 9.85 3.58
N VAL A 22 1.84 9.67 4.39
CA VAL A 22 1.90 9.76 5.85
C VAL A 22 1.74 8.36 6.40
N VAL A 23 2.66 7.95 7.24
CA VAL A 23 2.71 6.63 7.87
C VAL A 23 2.43 6.77 9.36
N GLU A 24 1.41 6.06 9.83
CA GLU A 24 1.10 5.88 11.24
C GLU A 24 1.55 4.47 11.66
N ALA A 25 2.41 4.42 12.65
CA ALA A 25 3.01 3.16 13.08
C ALA A 25 3.22 3.11 14.59
N GLN A 26 3.53 1.95 15.11
CA GLN A 26 3.89 1.75 16.51
C GLN A 26 5.23 1.01 16.60
N SER A 27 6.16 1.56 17.38
CA SER A 27 7.36 0.83 17.79
C SER A 27 6.98 -0.18 18.87
N GLN A 28 7.57 -1.38 18.82
CA GLN A 28 7.23 -2.44 19.78
C GLN A 28 8.02 -2.31 21.10
N VAL A 29 9.22 -1.71 21.07
CA VAL A 29 10.05 -1.56 22.29
C VAL A 29 10.89 -0.26 22.20
N PRO A 30 10.57 0.78 23.01
CA PRO A 30 9.36 0.94 23.83
C PRO A 30 8.12 1.10 22.92
N ARG A 31 6.95 0.84 23.47
CA ARG A 31 5.70 0.97 22.72
C ARG A 31 5.35 2.45 22.58
N VAL A 32 5.66 3.01 21.41
CA VAL A 32 5.46 4.44 21.10
C VAL A 32 4.74 4.55 19.77
N TYR A 33 3.70 5.37 19.75
CA TYR A 33 3.03 5.75 18.50
C TYR A 33 3.92 6.73 17.73
N ILE A 34 4.07 6.51 16.45
CA ILE A 34 4.96 7.25 15.58
C ILE A 34 4.17 7.65 14.33
N GLU A 35 4.27 8.92 13.95
CA GLU A 35 3.81 9.42 12.67
C GLU A 35 4.99 10.08 11.94
N PHE A 36 5.13 9.78 10.68
CA PHE A 36 6.13 10.41 9.81
C PHE A 36 5.62 10.50 8.38
N THR A 37 6.15 11.46 7.64
CA THR A 37 5.85 11.64 6.22
C THR A 37 7.07 11.25 5.38
N VAL A 38 6.82 10.58 4.27
CA VAL A 38 7.82 10.29 3.24
C VAL A 38 7.40 10.98 1.95
N VAL A 39 8.35 11.64 1.30
CA VAL A 39 8.19 12.23 -0.04
C VAL A 39 9.27 11.63 -0.92
N ASN A 40 8.87 11.06 -2.04
CA ASN A 40 9.73 10.74 -3.17
C ASN A 40 9.42 11.75 -4.27
N ALA A 41 10.40 12.54 -4.66
CA ALA A 41 10.25 13.55 -5.71
C ALA A 41 11.48 13.48 -6.62
N GLY A 42 11.31 12.91 -7.81
CA GLY A 42 12.38 12.61 -8.75
C GLY A 42 13.38 11.59 -8.17
N GLU A 43 14.64 11.98 -8.03
CA GLU A 43 15.71 11.11 -7.49
C GLU A 43 15.91 11.26 -5.97
N GLU A 44 15.16 12.14 -5.32
CA GLU A 44 15.34 12.50 -3.92
C GLU A 44 14.22 11.92 -3.03
N VAL A 45 14.62 11.35 -1.90
CA VAL A 45 13.69 10.86 -0.88
C VAL A 45 13.86 11.65 0.40
N TRP A 46 12.76 12.19 0.89
CA TRP A 46 12.69 13.00 2.10
C TRP A 46 11.81 12.32 3.14
N MET A 47 12.19 12.39 4.39
CA MET A 47 11.41 11.86 5.49
C MET A 47 11.41 12.82 6.67
N THR A 48 10.27 12.96 7.35
CA THR A 48 10.23 13.70 8.61
C THR A 48 10.82 12.85 9.74
N ASP A 49 11.63 13.48 10.57
CA ASP A 49 12.05 12.90 11.84
C ASP A 49 10.86 12.85 12.80
N PHE A 50 10.53 11.67 13.31
CA PHE A 50 9.33 11.44 14.11
C PHE A 50 9.36 12.10 15.51
N LEU A 51 10.54 12.57 15.97
CA LEU A 51 10.67 13.27 17.25
C LEU A 51 10.57 14.79 17.09
N THR A 52 11.18 15.30 16.03
CA THR A 52 11.32 16.74 15.83
C THR A 52 10.38 17.31 14.76
N GLY A 53 9.85 16.45 13.90
CA GLY A 53 9.07 16.86 12.71
C GLY A 53 9.88 17.49 11.59
N ASN A 54 11.19 17.60 11.75
CA ASN A 54 12.04 18.20 10.73
C ASN A 54 12.25 17.29 9.54
N TRP A 55 12.27 17.87 8.35
CA TRP A 55 12.60 17.15 7.13
C TRP A 55 14.10 16.83 7.06
N ARG A 56 14.39 15.69 6.53
CA ARG A 56 15.74 15.26 6.17
C ARG A 56 15.70 14.45 4.88
N GLU A 57 16.65 14.69 4.01
CA GLU A 57 16.91 13.80 2.88
C GLU A 57 17.47 12.47 3.39
N VAL A 58 17.00 11.37 2.82
CA VAL A 58 17.44 10.02 3.18
C VAL A 58 17.74 9.22 1.91
N PRO A 59 18.63 8.23 1.97
CA PRO A 59 18.80 7.31 0.86
C PRO A 59 17.45 6.59 0.55
N PRO A 60 17.12 6.32 -0.72
CA PRO A 60 15.90 5.60 -1.08
C PRO A 60 15.69 4.30 -0.29
N THR A 61 16.78 3.58 0.00
CA THR A 61 16.76 2.35 0.80
C THR A 61 16.41 2.55 2.27
N ALA A 62 16.37 3.77 2.76
CA ALA A 62 15.97 4.09 4.14
C ALA A 62 14.45 4.31 4.29
N SER A 63 13.74 4.49 3.18
CA SER A 63 12.28 4.54 3.19
C SER A 63 11.71 3.15 3.55
N PRO A 64 10.80 3.06 4.52
CA PRO A 64 10.16 1.79 4.86
C PRO A 64 9.14 1.32 3.81
N LEU A 65 8.74 2.21 2.90
CA LEU A 65 7.76 1.97 1.85
C LEU A 65 8.25 2.64 0.55
N ASP A 66 7.98 1.98 -0.56
CA ASP A 66 8.25 2.48 -1.90
C ASP A 66 6.99 2.28 -2.76
N PHE A 67 6.37 3.38 -3.16
CA PHE A 67 5.19 3.40 -4.03
C PHE A 67 5.48 3.99 -5.42
N SER A 68 6.75 4.19 -5.77
CA SER A 68 7.14 4.70 -7.08
C SER A 68 6.58 3.84 -8.23
N ASN A 69 6.50 2.53 -8.06
CA ASN A 69 5.90 1.60 -9.02
C ASN A 69 4.56 1.01 -8.56
N LEU A 70 3.71 1.78 -7.88
CA LEU A 70 2.43 1.27 -7.38
C LEU A 70 1.55 0.69 -8.50
N GLY A 71 1.51 1.34 -9.67
CA GLY A 71 0.74 0.88 -10.81
C GLY A 71 1.18 -0.49 -11.30
N GLY A 72 2.48 -0.70 -11.51
CA GLY A 72 3.06 -1.99 -11.88
C GLY A 72 2.80 -3.06 -10.81
N THR A 73 3.03 -2.74 -9.54
CA THR A 73 2.76 -3.64 -8.42
C THR A 73 1.30 -4.11 -8.38
N MET A 74 0.34 -3.20 -8.60
CA MET A 74 -1.08 -3.55 -8.64
C MET A 74 -1.41 -4.49 -9.81
N ILE A 75 -0.80 -4.27 -10.97
CA ILE A 75 -0.94 -5.15 -12.14
C ILE A 75 -0.40 -6.55 -11.82
N ASP A 76 0.81 -6.65 -11.26
CA ASP A 76 1.44 -7.91 -10.89
C ASP A 76 0.58 -8.69 -9.89
N ILE A 77 0.06 -8.02 -8.85
CA ILE A 77 -0.86 -8.61 -7.87
C ILE A 77 -2.12 -9.17 -8.55
N ILE A 78 -2.75 -8.41 -9.44
CA ILE A 78 -3.96 -8.85 -10.15
C ILE A 78 -3.68 -10.12 -10.97
N TYR A 79 -2.55 -10.19 -11.65
CA TYR A 79 -2.18 -11.37 -12.44
C TYR A 79 -1.78 -12.57 -11.60
N ALA A 80 -1.30 -12.34 -10.37
CA ALA A 80 -0.92 -13.40 -9.44
C ALA A 80 -2.12 -14.01 -8.68
N VAL A 81 -3.32 -13.41 -8.76
CA VAL A 81 -4.52 -13.96 -8.12
C VAL A 81 -4.90 -15.29 -8.74
N GLU A 82 -4.95 -16.32 -7.90
CA GLU A 82 -5.34 -17.67 -8.27
C GLU A 82 -6.83 -17.92 -7.99
N SER A 83 -7.43 -18.78 -8.82
CA SER A 83 -8.83 -19.21 -8.69
C SER A 83 -9.84 -18.07 -8.50
N PRO A 84 -9.79 -17.00 -9.34
CA PRO A 84 -10.66 -15.85 -9.17
C PRO A 84 -12.13 -16.22 -9.36
N GLU A 85 -12.98 -15.79 -8.43
CA GLU A 85 -14.44 -15.96 -8.44
C GLU A 85 -15.13 -14.60 -8.36
N LEU A 86 -16.08 -14.34 -9.28
CA LEU A 86 -16.94 -13.16 -9.24
C LEU A 86 -18.06 -13.39 -8.22
N LEU A 87 -18.06 -12.61 -7.14
CA LEU A 87 -19.08 -12.69 -6.08
C LEU A 87 -20.32 -11.83 -6.36
N GLY A 88 -20.18 -10.78 -7.18
CA GLY A 88 -21.29 -9.89 -7.50
C GLY A 88 -20.86 -8.46 -7.77
N VAL A 89 -21.85 -7.57 -7.75
CA VAL A 89 -21.65 -6.13 -7.92
C VAL A 89 -21.98 -5.44 -6.61
N GLU A 90 -21.08 -4.58 -6.15
CA GLU A 90 -21.19 -3.81 -4.91
C GLU A 90 -20.77 -2.36 -5.17
N SER A 91 -21.19 -1.45 -4.29
CA SER A 91 -20.75 -0.04 -4.38
C SER A 91 -19.65 0.23 -3.36
N VAL A 92 -18.52 0.76 -3.82
CA VAL A 92 -17.41 1.25 -2.99
C VAL A 92 -17.29 2.76 -3.19
N SER A 93 -17.46 3.53 -2.13
CA SER A 93 -17.42 5.01 -2.18
C SER A 93 -18.35 5.63 -3.24
N GLY A 94 -19.50 4.99 -3.51
CA GLY A 94 -20.46 5.43 -4.52
C GLY A 94 -20.16 4.99 -5.97
N ILE A 95 -19.08 4.24 -6.16
CA ILE A 95 -18.67 3.68 -7.46
C ILE A 95 -19.14 2.23 -7.55
N GLU A 96 -19.75 1.87 -8.70
CA GLU A 96 -20.16 0.50 -8.97
C GLU A 96 -18.95 -0.38 -9.30
N THR A 97 -18.76 -1.43 -8.52
CA THR A 97 -17.61 -2.34 -8.64
C THR A 97 -18.05 -3.79 -8.70
N ARG A 98 -17.24 -4.63 -9.37
CA ARG A 98 -17.32 -6.09 -9.29
C ARG A 98 -16.41 -6.56 -8.16
N ARG A 99 -16.97 -7.34 -7.23
CA ARG A 99 -16.18 -8.01 -6.20
C ARG A 99 -15.68 -9.35 -6.71
N ILE A 100 -14.38 -9.51 -6.71
CA ILE A 100 -13.67 -10.72 -7.14
C ILE A 100 -12.89 -11.23 -5.95
N ARG A 101 -13.07 -12.51 -5.62
CA ARG A 101 -12.31 -13.21 -4.57
C ARG A 101 -11.36 -14.21 -5.20
N GLY A 102 -10.20 -14.40 -4.58
CA GLY A 102 -9.23 -15.42 -4.95
C GLY A 102 -8.20 -15.60 -3.85
N THR A 103 -7.12 -16.28 -4.17
CA THR A 103 -5.95 -16.43 -3.28
C THR A 103 -4.70 -15.90 -3.97
N ILE A 104 -3.71 -15.50 -3.21
CA ILE A 104 -2.42 -15.04 -3.70
C ILE A 104 -1.32 -15.52 -2.76
N GLN A 105 -0.15 -15.85 -3.28
CA GLN A 105 0.99 -16.17 -2.45
C GLN A 105 1.55 -14.91 -1.79
N SER A 106 1.92 -15.01 -0.51
CA SER A 106 2.38 -13.86 0.28
C SER A 106 3.58 -13.13 -0.34
N GLU A 107 4.49 -13.84 -1.02
CA GLU A 107 5.64 -13.23 -1.69
C GLU A 107 5.27 -12.31 -2.86
N GLU A 108 4.15 -12.53 -3.52
CA GLU A 108 3.66 -11.67 -4.61
C GLU A 108 3.21 -10.30 -4.10
N LEU A 109 3.02 -10.19 -2.80
CA LEU A 109 2.64 -8.93 -2.13
C LEU A 109 3.84 -8.07 -1.70
N ALA A 110 5.08 -8.52 -1.96
CA ALA A 110 6.30 -7.84 -1.46
C ALA A 110 6.44 -6.39 -1.96
N GLY A 111 5.94 -6.07 -3.15
CA GLY A 111 5.92 -4.71 -3.68
C GLY A 111 4.94 -3.77 -2.97
N LEU A 112 3.91 -4.30 -2.31
CA LEU A 112 2.92 -3.53 -1.57
C LEU A 112 3.17 -3.58 -0.06
N VAL A 113 3.58 -4.74 0.45
CA VAL A 113 3.84 -4.98 1.87
C VAL A 113 5.28 -5.42 2.05
N PRO A 114 6.21 -4.50 2.37
CA PRO A 114 7.61 -4.81 2.54
C PRO A 114 7.82 -5.88 3.60
N GLY A 115 8.59 -6.92 3.24
CA GLY A 115 8.80 -8.08 4.10
C GLY A 115 7.78 -9.19 3.96
N ALA A 116 6.79 -9.03 3.07
CA ALA A 116 5.91 -10.13 2.68
C ALA A 116 6.71 -11.29 2.08
N GLY A 117 6.32 -12.50 2.40
CA GLY A 117 7.02 -13.71 1.94
C GLY A 117 6.66 -14.93 2.77
N GLY A 118 7.28 -16.07 2.40
CA GLY A 118 7.09 -17.32 3.12
C GLY A 118 6.16 -18.32 2.42
N GLY A 119 5.64 -17.98 1.24
CA GLY A 119 4.82 -18.90 0.44
C GLY A 119 3.53 -19.32 1.16
N VAL A 120 2.87 -18.38 1.82
CA VAL A 120 1.59 -18.61 2.50
C VAL A 120 0.46 -18.11 1.63
N ASP A 121 -0.61 -18.91 1.49
CA ASP A 121 -1.82 -18.50 0.81
C ASP A 121 -2.53 -17.39 1.59
N ILE A 122 -2.81 -16.29 0.91
CA ILE A 122 -3.53 -15.13 1.44
C ILE A 122 -4.84 -15.00 0.67
N ASP A 123 -5.94 -14.89 1.40
CA ASP A 123 -7.23 -14.58 0.78
C ASP A 123 -7.23 -13.13 0.30
N VAL A 124 -7.66 -12.92 -0.94
CA VAL A 124 -7.77 -11.59 -1.54
C VAL A 124 -9.17 -11.35 -2.06
N ASP A 125 -9.74 -10.21 -1.67
CA ASP A 125 -10.96 -9.65 -2.26
C ASP A 125 -10.58 -8.35 -2.99
N LEU A 126 -10.98 -8.24 -4.26
CA LEU A 126 -10.77 -7.06 -5.12
C LEU A 126 -12.12 -6.46 -5.50
N TRP A 127 -12.25 -5.15 -5.40
CA TRP A 127 -13.38 -4.40 -5.96
C TRP A 127 -12.90 -3.58 -7.15
N VAL A 128 -13.29 -4.04 -8.33
CA VAL A 128 -12.85 -3.51 -9.62
C VAL A 128 -14.01 -2.75 -10.27
N GLU A 129 -13.80 -1.49 -10.61
CA GLU A 129 -14.79 -0.66 -11.29
C GLU A 129 -15.24 -1.29 -12.61
N VAL A 130 -16.54 -1.16 -12.92
CA VAL A 130 -17.20 -1.94 -13.97
C VAL A 130 -16.78 -1.52 -15.39
N HIS A 131 -16.43 -0.25 -15.62
CA HIS A 131 -16.18 0.32 -16.95
C HIS A 131 -14.70 0.51 -17.28
N GLN A 132 -13.91 0.98 -16.32
CA GLN A 132 -12.49 1.31 -16.53
C GLN A 132 -11.54 0.24 -16.00
N SER A 133 -12.08 -0.75 -15.27
CA SER A 133 -11.28 -1.84 -14.67
C SER A 133 -10.25 -1.35 -13.65
N LEU A 134 -10.52 -0.23 -12.98
CA LEU A 134 -9.68 0.29 -11.90
C LEU A 134 -10.01 -0.41 -10.58
N VAL A 135 -8.99 -0.76 -9.81
CA VAL A 135 -9.18 -1.31 -8.46
C VAL A 135 -9.45 -0.16 -7.49
N TYR A 136 -10.61 -0.17 -6.86
CA TYR A 136 -10.99 0.81 -5.84
C TYR A 136 -10.74 0.34 -4.42
N GLN A 137 -10.77 -0.98 -4.23
CA GLN A 137 -10.53 -1.56 -2.92
C GLN A 137 -9.90 -2.95 -3.07
N MET A 138 -8.99 -3.25 -2.17
CA MET A 138 -8.44 -4.60 -1.98
C MET A 138 -8.40 -4.92 -0.48
N VAL A 139 -8.81 -6.13 -0.15
CA VAL A 139 -8.65 -6.68 1.21
C VAL A 139 -7.78 -7.92 1.11
N LEU A 140 -6.75 -7.97 1.94
CA LEU A 140 -5.86 -9.11 2.10
C LEU A 140 -6.09 -9.69 3.49
N ALA A 141 -6.49 -10.96 3.59
CA ALA A 141 -6.73 -11.63 4.86
C ALA A 141 -5.79 -12.83 5.03
N GLY A 142 -4.98 -12.78 6.08
CA GLY A 142 -4.00 -13.82 6.41
C GLY A 142 -2.66 -13.28 6.89
N GLN A 143 -1.69 -14.18 7.05
CA GLN A 143 -0.33 -13.88 7.51
C GLN A 143 0.56 -13.42 6.35
N VAL A 144 0.43 -12.18 5.91
CA VAL A 144 1.30 -11.60 4.87
C VAL A 144 2.73 -11.48 5.38
N LEU A 145 2.90 -11.08 6.64
CA LEU A 145 4.18 -11.05 7.34
C LEU A 145 4.26 -12.20 8.35
N SER A 146 5.46 -12.71 8.58
CA SER A 146 5.69 -13.76 9.61
C SER A 146 5.30 -13.33 11.03
N THR A 147 5.20 -12.03 11.27
CA THR A 147 4.78 -11.43 12.56
C THR A 147 3.27 -11.23 12.68
N ASP A 148 2.54 -11.42 11.59
CA ASP A 148 1.09 -11.26 11.59
C ASP A 148 0.39 -12.40 12.33
N LYS A 149 -0.80 -12.10 12.81
CA LYS A 149 -1.74 -13.12 13.26
C LYS A 149 -2.47 -13.73 12.06
N PRO A 150 -2.98 -14.97 12.18
CA PRO A 150 -3.73 -15.61 11.09
C PRO A 150 -4.99 -14.85 10.64
N ASP A 151 -5.55 -14.04 11.52
CA ASP A 151 -6.74 -13.20 11.30
C ASP A 151 -6.42 -11.73 10.99
N THR A 152 -5.19 -11.44 10.61
CA THR A 152 -4.79 -10.08 10.19
C THR A 152 -5.45 -9.72 8.87
N GLU A 153 -6.10 -8.58 8.81
CA GLU A 153 -6.64 -8.00 7.58
C GLU A 153 -5.90 -6.71 7.22
N ARG A 154 -5.65 -6.52 5.93
CA ARG A 154 -5.13 -5.29 5.35
C ARG A 154 -6.11 -4.77 4.32
N LEU A 155 -6.47 -3.51 4.46
CA LEU A 155 -7.36 -2.81 3.54
C LEU A 155 -6.55 -1.78 2.76
N LEU A 156 -6.61 -1.86 1.44
CA LEU A 156 -6.15 -0.83 0.52
C LEU A 156 -7.38 -0.17 -0.12
N LEU A 157 -7.46 1.15 -0.05
CA LEU A 157 -8.44 1.97 -0.75
C LEU A 157 -7.72 2.86 -1.74
N LEU A 158 -8.16 2.83 -2.99
CA LEU A 158 -7.66 3.68 -4.07
C LEU A 158 -8.81 4.54 -4.60
N GLY A 159 -8.50 5.72 -5.07
CA GLY A 159 -9.52 6.63 -5.60
C GLY A 159 -8.88 7.89 -6.15
N GLU A 160 -9.73 8.83 -6.59
CA GLU A 160 -9.28 10.10 -7.14
C GLU A 160 -8.31 9.92 -8.32
N PHE A 161 -8.56 8.88 -9.15
CA PHE A 161 -7.74 8.56 -10.31
C PHE A 161 -7.71 9.71 -11.31
N ASP A 162 -6.58 9.87 -12.01
CA ASP A 162 -6.35 10.87 -13.05
C ASP A 162 -6.51 12.34 -12.60
N LEU A 163 -6.47 12.61 -11.29
CA LEU A 163 -6.38 13.98 -10.80
C LEU A 163 -4.94 14.48 -10.91
N PRO A 164 -4.75 15.72 -11.37
CA PRO A 164 -3.40 16.29 -11.42
C PRO A 164 -2.82 16.42 -10.01
N VAL A 165 -1.68 15.83 -9.80
CA VAL A 165 -0.93 15.89 -8.54
C VAL A 165 0.44 16.51 -8.82
N VAL A 166 0.90 17.37 -7.92
CA VAL A 166 2.27 17.89 -7.94
C VAL A 166 2.92 17.50 -6.61
N ILE A 167 4.01 16.78 -6.69
CA ILE A 167 4.77 16.31 -5.54
C ILE A 167 6.15 16.95 -5.60
N ASP A 168 6.34 17.98 -4.78
CA ASP A 168 7.59 18.71 -4.68
C ASP A 168 8.41 18.27 -3.45
N PRO A 169 9.73 18.39 -3.50
CA PRO A 169 10.58 18.27 -2.31
C PRO A 169 10.12 19.24 -1.23
N PRO A 170 10.19 18.87 0.05
CA PRO A 170 9.83 19.76 1.14
C PRO A 170 10.82 20.92 1.27
N GLU A 171 10.31 22.11 1.64
CA GLU A 171 11.13 23.32 1.90
C GLU A 171 11.95 23.20 3.21
#